data_16d8711ec0ffd9e43efcff623de48978
#
_entry.id   16d8711ec0ffd9e43efcff623de48978
#
_cell.length_a   1.000
_cell.length_b   1.000
_cell.length_c   1.000
_cell.angle_alpha   90.00
_cell.angle_beta   90.00
_cell.angle_gamma   90.00
#
_symmetry.space_group_name_H-M   'P 1'
#
loop_
_entity.id
_entity.type
_entity.pdbx_description
1 polymer ?
#
loop_
_entity_poly.entity_id
_entity_poly.type
_entity_poly.pdbx_seq_one_letter_code
_entity_poly.pdbx_strand_id
1 'polypeptide(L)'
;MGPTKVLIFLAQLEERRDHAFTKLSGMRLTFAPATFLELGVSRTVLFDGLGPNLPLRKYPAAIFSPGFGDVRARPEERTDDLVGLDADIRLRNADQYFLPSRDLRLYGEFYWDDTCGDCITSGVGHWFASNLLPKGSTTGGVGGVHLLGLFGQDWLDGRFEYARTSPISLNHDQLVSGYWTRGHVISDFIGTDGRDYFWRLTSRFTPNLMVGLDLDRAVIGSTVKNFPGPQQKRLGGGIDLSYRFWERYSVFAQYLMSDVKNRQFRPGDDGFEHLVRLELTRPFR
;
A
#
# COMPACT_ATOMS: atom_id res chain seq x y z
N MET A 1 -10.53 10.60 25.05
CA MET A 1 -10.56 10.59 23.57
C MET A 1 -9.21 11.03 23.07
N GLY A 2 -8.63 10.31 22.15
CA GLY A 2 -7.34 10.66 21.53
C GLY A 2 -7.48 11.77 20.47
N PRO A 3 -6.37 12.30 19.96
CA PRO A 3 -6.41 13.34 18.96
C PRO A 3 -6.99 12.84 17.63
N THR A 4 -7.81 13.66 17.02
CA THR A 4 -8.27 13.50 15.64
C THR A 4 -7.28 14.22 14.72
N LYS A 5 -6.86 13.57 13.62
CA LYS A 5 -5.98 14.15 12.61
C LYS A 5 -6.70 14.14 11.26
N VAL A 6 -6.55 15.22 10.51
CA VAL A 6 -7.07 15.35 9.13
C VAL A 6 -5.88 15.61 8.23
N LEU A 7 -5.78 14.84 7.15
CA LEU A 7 -4.84 15.07 6.05
C LEU A 7 -5.65 15.33 4.79
N ILE A 8 -5.31 16.39 4.05
CA ILE A 8 -5.89 16.67 2.73
C ILE A 8 -4.74 17.09 1.82
N PHE A 9 -4.71 16.56 0.60
CA PHE A 9 -3.77 17.00 -0.43
C PHE A 9 -4.45 17.05 -1.80
N LEU A 10 -3.84 17.84 -2.69
CA LEU A 10 -4.16 17.92 -4.11
C LEU A 10 -2.85 17.93 -4.89
N ALA A 11 -2.74 17.07 -5.88
CA ALA A 11 -1.58 16.98 -6.76
C ALA A 11 -2.01 16.95 -8.22
N GLN A 12 -1.17 17.45 -9.11
CA GLN A 12 -1.29 17.24 -10.54
C GLN A 12 -0.31 16.15 -10.95
N LEU A 13 -0.80 15.15 -11.67
CA LEU A 13 0.03 14.08 -12.21
C LEU A 13 0.71 14.54 -13.49
N GLU A 14 1.65 13.73 -14.01
CA GLU A 14 2.43 14.09 -15.18
C GLU A 14 1.58 14.21 -16.45
N GLU A 15 2.15 14.93 -17.45
CA GLU A 15 1.52 15.13 -18.76
C GLU A 15 1.60 13.90 -19.67
N ARG A 16 2.59 13.01 -19.45
CA ARG A 16 2.83 11.81 -20.29
C ARG A 16 2.02 10.61 -19.77
N ARG A 17 0.73 10.78 -19.67
CA ARG A 17 -0.23 9.70 -19.37
C ARG A 17 -1.33 9.71 -20.41
N ASP A 18 -2.18 8.68 -20.41
CA ASP A 18 -3.32 8.58 -21.34
C ASP A 18 -4.23 9.80 -21.26
N HIS A 19 -4.32 10.40 -20.08
CA HIS A 19 -5.03 11.65 -19.82
C HIS A 19 -4.08 12.64 -19.14
N ALA A 20 -3.56 13.58 -19.92
CA ALA A 20 -2.68 14.63 -19.44
C ALA A 20 -3.37 15.49 -18.37
N PHE A 21 -2.58 15.99 -17.41
CA PHE A 21 -3.05 16.91 -16.37
C PHE A 21 -4.09 16.36 -15.41
N THR A 22 -4.29 15.04 -15.36
CA THR A 22 -5.14 14.41 -14.33
C THR A 22 -4.72 14.87 -12.94
N LYS A 23 -5.71 15.18 -12.10
CA LYS A 23 -5.51 15.57 -10.71
C LYS A 23 -5.72 14.37 -9.81
N LEU A 24 -4.94 14.27 -8.76
CA LEU A 24 -5.11 13.35 -7.64
C LEU A 24 -5.39 14.16 -6.38
N SER A 25 -6.53 13.94 -5.76
CA SER A 25 -6.82 14.45 -4.43
C SER A 25 -6.89 13.29 -3.45
N GLY A 26 -6.48 13.54 -2.22
CA GLY A 26 -6.62 12.58 -1.14
C GLY A 26 -7.02 13.25 0.15
N MET A 27 -7.86 12.57 0.94
CA MET A 27 -8.22 12.96 2.28
C MET A 27 -8.18 11.76 3.21
N ARG A 28 -7.73 11.97 4.44
CA ARG A 28 -7.76 10.96 5.49
C ARG A 28 -8.14 11.59 6.81
N LEU A 29 -9.08 10.95 7.50
CA LEU A 29 -9.45 11.25 8.87
C LEU A 29 -8.95 10.11 9.74
N THR A 30 -8.14 10.41 10.75
CA THR A 30 -7.66 9.44 11.74
C THR A 30 -8.22 9.79 13.10
N PHE A 31 -8.67 8.78 13.83
CA PHE A 31 -9.26 8.88 15.14
C PHE A 31 -8.72 7.80 16.07
N ALA A 32 -8.29 8.17 17.28
CA ALA A 32 -7.80 7.25 18.29
C ALA A 32 -8.80 7.16 19.46
N PRO A 33 -9.77 6.22 19.42
CA PRO A 33 -10.78 6.07 20.50
C PRO A 33 -10.17 5.57 21.81
N ALA A 34 -9.06 4.86 21.73
CA ALA A 34 -8.30 4.36 22.88
C ALA A 34 -6.80 4.45 22.62
N THR A 35 -5.98 4.35 23.68
CA THR A 35 -4.52 4.42 23.57
C THR A 35 -3.90 3.27 22.78
N PHE A 36 -4.64 2.15 22.67
CA PHE A 36 -4.22 0.95 21.95
C PHE A 36 -4.85 0.82 20.56
N LEU A 37 -5.77 1.73 20.16
CA LEU A 37 -6.54 1.62 18.92
C LEU A 37 -6.54 2.95 18.18
N GLU A 38 -6.09 2.95 16.93
CA GLU A 38 -6.24 4.03 15.97
C GLU A 38 -7.04 3.52 14.77
N LEU A 39 -8.03 4.28 14.32
CA LEU A 39 -8.86 4.01 13.18
C LEU A 39 -8.73 5.14 12.16
N GLY A 40 -8.73 4.80 10.88
CA GLY A 40 -8.68 5.76 9.79
C GLY A 40 -9.74 5.50 8.74
N VAL A 41 -10.18 6.59 8.11
CA VAL A 41 -11.00 6.58 6.90
C VAL A 41 -10.30 7.46 5.89
N SER A 42 -10.09 6.95 4.70
CA SER A 42 -9.43 7.67 3.60
C SER A 42 -10.29 7.66 2.34
N ARG A 43 -10.11 8.67 1.51
CA ARG A 43 -10.63 8.71 0.15
C ARG A 43 -9.59 9.33 -0.75
N THR A 44 -9.34 8.72 -1.89
CA THR A 44 -8.56 9.29 -2.98
C THR A 44 -9.41 9.37 -4.22
N VAL A 45 -9.22 10.43 -4.99
CA VAL A 45 -10.01 10.71 -6.20
C VAL A 45 -9.07 11.12 -7.31
N LEU A 46 -9.11 10.39 -8.42
CA LEU A 46 -8.57 10.82 -9.70
C LEU A 46 -9.67 11.56 -10.47
N PHE A 47 -9.38 12.73 -10.99
CA PHE A 47 -10.33 13.53 -11.74
C PHE A 47 -9.62 14.45 -12.73
N ASP A 48 -10.38 15.08 -13.64
CA ASP A 48 -9.87 15.91 -14.72
C ASP A 48 -9.01 15.15 -15.73
N GLY A 49 -8.60 15.78 -16.82
CA GLY A 49 -7.75 15.18 -17.86
C GLY A 49 -8.50 14.44 -18.99
N LEU A 50 -9.79 14.18 -18.84
CA LEU A 50 -10.65 13.56 -19.87
C LEU A 50 -11.36 14.64 -20.71
N GLY A 51 -10.67 15.22 -21.67
CA GLY A 51 -11.27 16.25 -22.53
C GLY A 51 -11.02 17.69 -22.03
N PRO A 52 -12.00 18.62 -22.13
CA PRO A 52 -11.84 19.97 -21.60
C PRO A 52 -11.59 19.95 -20.09
N ASN A 53 -10.69 20.81 -19.61
CA ASN A 53 -10.39 20.89 -18.18
C ASN A 53 -11.63 21.16 -17.35
N LEU A 54 -11.77 20.45 -16.24
CA LEU A 54 -12.85 20.68 -15.29
C LEU A 54 -12.76 22.11 -14.75
N PRO A 55 -13.83 22.92 -14.79
CA PRO A 55 -13.81 24.26 -14.22
C PRO A 55 -13.48 24.23 -12.71
N LEU A 56 -12.61 25.13 -12.25
CA LEU A 56 -12.19 25.18 -10.83
C LEU A 56 -13.35 25.21 -9.83
N ARG A 57 -14.48 25.84 -10.20
CA ARG A 57 -15.70 25.88 -9.37
C ARG A 57 -16.29 24.48 -9.09
N LYS A 58 -15.97 23.46 -9.91
CA LYS A 58 -16.42 22.07 -9.74
C LYS A 58 -15.44 21.21 -8.95
N TYR A 59 -14.22 21.67 -8.70
CA TYR A 59 -13.23 20.94 -7.91
C TYR A 59 -13.73 20.53 -6.52
N PRO A 60 -14.39 21.42 -5.74
CA PRO A 60 -14.94 20.99 -4.46
C PRO A 60 -15.95 19.85 -4.58
N ALA A 61 -16.78 19.84 -5.63
CA ALA A 61 -17.71 18.74 -5.87
C ALA A 61 -16.95 17.44 -6.24
N ALA A 62 -15.96 17.50 -7.13
CA ALA A 62 -15.14 16.35 -7.49
C ALA A 62 -14.40 15.76 -6.28
N ILE A 63 -13.90 16.62 -5.39
CA ILE A 63 -13.11 16.21 -4.23
C ILE A 63 -13.98 15.67 -3.09
N PHE A 64 -15.12 16.30 -2.81
CA PHE A 64 -15.90 16.05 -1.59
C PHE A 64 -17.22 15.31 -1.81
N SER A 65 -17.76 15.26 -3.03
CA SER A 65 -19.05 14.60 -3.28
C SER A 65 -18.85 13.16 -3.73
N PRO A 66 -19.29 12.15 -2.95
CA PRO A 66 -19.31 10.77 -3.43
C PRO A 66 -20.23 10.66 -4.66
N GLY A 67 -19.75 9.96 -5.71
CA GLY A 67 -20.49 9.78 -6.96
C GLY A 67 -20.55 11.02 -7.86
N PHE A 68 -19.71 12.04 -7.61
CA PHE A 68 -19.48 13.06 -8.62
C PHE A 68 -18.73 12.40 -9.77
N GLY A 69 -19.35 12.32 -10.92
CA GLY A 69 -18.69 11.69 -12.07
C GLY A 69 -19.10 10.25 -12.34
N ASP A 70 -20.31 9.86 -11.91
CA ASP A 70 -20.98 8.63 -12.38
C ASP A 70 -20.77 8.43 -13.89
N VAL A 71 -20.78 7.20 -14.35
CA VAL A 71 -20.64 6.77 -15.76
C VAL A 71 -21.54 7.53 -16.74
N ARG A 72 -22.58 8.19 -16.27
CA ARG A 72 -23.47 9.07 -17.03
C ARG A 72 -23.03 10.55 -17.08
N ALA A 73 -22.00 10.91 -16.31
CA ALA A 73 -21.47 12.25 -16.30
C ALA A 73 -20.76 12.58 -17.62
N ARG A 74 -20.53 13.88 -17.86
CA ARG A 74 -19.72 14.31 -19.01
C ARG A 74 -18.29 13.82 -18.82
N PRO A 75 -17.52 13.56 -19.90
CA PRO A 75 -16.15 13.05 -19.78
C PRO A 75 -15.27 13.84 -18.79
N GLU A 76 -15.36 15.18 -18.85
CA GLU A 76 -14.61 16.07 -17.96
C GLU A 76 -15.05 16.03 -16.49
N GLU A 77 -16.20 15.46 -16.17
CA GLU A 77 -16.75 15.33 -14.82
C GLU A 77 -16.51 13.94 -14.22
N ARG A 78 -15.92 13.03 -14.98
CA ARG A 78 -15.69 11.65 -14.51
C ARG A 78 -14.57 11.60 -13.50
N THR A 79 -14.74 10.76 -12.51
CA THR A 79 -13.79 10.54 -11.42
C THR A 79 -13.56 9.04 -11.24
N ASP A 80 -12.46 8.70 -10.60
CA ASP A 80 -12.13 7.37 -10.13
C ASP A 80 -11.85 7.48 -8.63
N ASP A 81 -12.69 6.87 -7.83
CA ASP A 81 -12.74 7.03 -6.39
C ASP A 81 -12.28 5.75 -5.68
N LEU A 82 -11.26 5.86 -4.82
CA LEU A 82 -10.92 4.81 -3.87
C LEU A 82 -11.28 5.27 -2.46
N VAL A 83 -12.02 4.44 -1.74
CA VAL A 83 -12.33 4.64 -0.32
C VAL A 83 -11.58 3.59 0.49
N GLY A 84 -10.94 4.01 1.58
CA GLY A 84 -10.14 3.16 2.45
C GLY A 84 -10.60 3.22 3.89
N LEU A 85 -10.43 2.09 4.58
CA LEU A 85 -10.54 1.96 6.03
C LEU A 85 -9.24 1.36 6.55
N ASP A 86 -8.71 1.90 7.63
CA ASP A 86 -7.53 1.37 8.29
C ASP A 86 -7.70 1.27 9.80
N ALA A 87 -6.94 0.33 10.38
CA ALA A 87 -6.88 0.16 11.83
C ALA A 87 -5.46 -0.20 12.26
N ASP A 88 -5.06 0.33 13.41
CA ASP A 88 -3.78 0.03 14.09
C ASP A 88 -4.07 -0.28 15.56
N ILE A 89 -3.79 -1.52 15.97
CA ILE A 89 -3.99 -2.02 17.34
C ILE A 89 -2.63 -2.29 17.95
N ARG A 90 -2.34 -1.70 19.10
CA ARG A 90 -1.06 -1.81 19.83
C ARG A 90 -1.30 -2.37 21.22
N LEU A 91 -0.95 -3.63 21.42
CA LEU A 91 -1.04 -4.32 22.71
C LEU A 91 0.33 -4.32 23.36
N ARG A 92 0.44 -3.67 24.52
CA ARG A 92 1.64 -3.69 25.35
C ARG A 92 1.57 -4.85 26.34
N ASN A 93 2.73 -5.39 26.70
CA ASN A 93 2.86 -6.54 27.60
C ASN A 93 2.03 -7.75 27.09
N ALA A 94 2.12 -8.02 25.80
CA ALA A 94 1.36 -9.09 25.14
C ALA A 94 1.80 -10.49 25.62
N ASP A 95 3.01 -10.64 26.14
CA ASP A 95 3.53 -11.83 26.80
C ASP A 95 2.68 -12.32 27.98
N GLN A 96 1.98 -11.40 28.68
CA GLN A 96 1.04 -11.75 29.74
C GLN A 96 -0.16 -12.56 29.22
N TYR A 97 -0.42 -12.55 27.92
CA TYR A 97 -1.49 -13.29 27.24
C TYR A 97 -0.96 -14.51 26.48
N PHE A 98 0.20 -15.06 26.89
CA PHE A 98 0.87 -16.20 26.27
C PHE A 98 1.30 -15.97 24.81
N LEU A 99 1.45 -14.72 24.38
CA LEU A 99 1.97 -14.39 23.06
C LEU A 99 3.50 -14.46 23.06
N PRO A 100 4.13 -14.81 21.93
CA PRO A 100 5.58 -14.99 21.84
C PRO A 100 6.35 -13.67 21.73
N SER A 101 5.76 -12.54 22.11
CA SER A 101 6.36 -11.21 22.04
C SER A 101 5.93 -10.34 23.21
N ARG A 102 6.83 -9.43 23.63
CA ARG A 102 6.52 -8.45 24.68
C ARG A 102 5.40 -7.51 24.26
N ASP A 103 5.49 -6.92 23.07
CA ASP A 103 4.47 -6.04 22.52
C ASP A 103 4.03 -6.56 21.14
N LEU A 104 2.76 -6.35 20.85
CA LEU A 104 2.13 -6.75 19.57
C LEU A 104 1.49 -5.53 18.91
N ARG A 105 1.75 -5.33 17.62
CA ARG A 105 1.03 -4.39 16.79
C ARG A 105 0.35 -5.16 15.65
N LEU A 106 -0.98 -5.04 15.57
CA LEU A 106 -1.77 -5.50 14.44
C LEU A 106 -2.23 -4.28 13.66
N TYR A 107 -2.07 -4.30 12.36
CA TYR A 107 -2.50 -3.20 11.52
C TYR A 107 -2.99 -3.71 10.19
N GLY A 108 -3.85 -2.91 9.57
CA GLY A 108 -4.34 -3.20 8.24
C GLY A 108 -5.03 -2.02 7.62
N GLU A 109 -4.99 -1.99 6.31
CA GLU A 109 -5.73 -1.08 5.47
C GLU A 109 -6.51 -1.89 4.45
N PHE A 110 -7.73 -1.51 4.26
CA PHE A 110 -8.62 -2.05 3.25
C PHE A 110 -9.16 -0.91 2.41
N TYR A 111 -9.18 -1.07 1.09
CA TYR A 111 -9.76 -0.10 0.19
C TYR A 111 -10.64 -0.78 -0.88
N TRP A 112 -11.59 -0.01 -1.38
CA TRP A 112 -12.46 -0.40 -2.48
C TRP A 112 -12.62 0.74 -3.48
N ASP A 113 -12.80 0.36 -4.72
CA ASP A 113 -13.07 1.21 -5.86
C ASP A 113 -14.56 1.50 -5.97
N ASP A 114 -14.95 2.66 -6.48
CA ASP A 114 -16.33 3.13 -6.63
C ASP A 114 -17.18 2.28 -7.59
N THR A 115 -16.55 1.52 -8.48
CA THR A 115 -17.23 0.56 -9.35
C THR A 115 -17.89 -0.58 -8.56
N CYS A 116 -17.65 -0.67 -7.27
CA CYS A 116 -18.24 -1.65 -6.38
C CYS A 116 -19.57 -1.18 -5.75
N GLY A 117 -20.55 -0.78 -6.58
CA GLY A 117 -21.89 -0.41 -6.09
C GLY A 117 -22.54 -1.45 -5.15
N ASP A 118 -22.23 -2.71 -5.34
CA ASP A 118 -22.78 -3.83 -4.53
C ASP A 118 -22.01 -4.08 -3.22
N CYS A 119 -20.78 -3.56 -3.05
CA CYS A 119 -19.99 -3.81 -1.85
C CYS A 119 -20.55 -3.14 -0.61
N ILE A 120 -21.16 -1.97 -0.75
CA ILE A 120 -21.78 -1.23 0.36
C ILE A 120 -23.11 -1.89 0.77
N THR A 121 -23.85 -2.46 -0.18
CA THR A 121 -25.18 -3.05 0.04
C THR A 121 -25.12 -4.49 0.53
N SER A 122 -24.07 -5.23 0.22
CA SER A 122 -23.95 -6.66 0.60
C SER A 122 -23.33 -6.91 1.98
N GLY A 123 -22.88 -5.86 2.65
CA GLY A 123 -22.39 -5.89 4.04
C GLY A 123 -20.97 -6.45 4.20
N VAL A 124 -20.36 -6.10 5.35
CA VAL A 124 -18.97 -6.45 5.69
C VAL A 124 -18.71 -7.96 5.67
N GLY A 125 -19.72 -8.79 5.98
CA GLY A 125 -19.59 -10.25 5.96
C GLY A 125 -19.42 -10.84 4.55
N HIS A 126 -20.11 -10.31 3.55
CA HIS A 126 -19.96 -10.72 2.17
C HIS A 126 -18.59 -10.28 1.61
N TRP A 127 -18.11 -9.14 2.07
CA TRP A 127 -16.78 -8.66 1.74
C TRP A 127 -15.67 -9.62 2.23
N PHE A 128 -15.70 -10.07 3.48
CA PHE A 128 -14.75 -11.05 4.00
C PHE A 128 -14.76 -12.34 3.18
N ALA A 129 -15.94 -12.86 2.82
CA ALA A 129 -16.08 -14.07 2.03
C ALA A 129 -15.56 -13.90 0.59
N SER A 130 -15.84 -12.76 -0.08
CA SER A 130 -15.42 -12.52 -1.46
C SER A 130 -13.93 -12.21 -1.61
N ASN A 131 -13.27 -11.72 -0.56
CA ASN A 131 -11.84 -11.41 -0.60
C ASN A 131 -10.93 -12.59 -0.21
N LEU A 132 -11.45 -13.58 0.49
CA LEU A 132 -10.80 -14.88 0.66
C LEU A 132 -10.89 -15.75 -0.60
N LEU A 133 -11.84 -15.44 -1.52
CA LEU A 133 -12.06 -16.16 -2.78
C LEU A 133 -11.53 -15.34 -3.97
N PRO A 134 -10.83 -15.95 -4.94
CA PRO A 134 -10.05 -15.25 -5.98
C PRO A 134 -10.85 -14.70 -7.15
N LYS A 135 -12.09 -14.28 -7.02
CA LYS A 135 -12.91 -13.83 -8.16
C LYS A 135 -13.38 -12.39 -8.05
N GLY A 136 -12.82 -11.54 -8.93
CA GLY A 136 -13.51 -10.36 -9.47
C GLY A 136 -13.81 -9.21 -8.48
N SER A 137 -13.09 -9.05 -7.38
CA SER A 137 -13.36 -7.94 -6.48
C SER A 137 -12.62 -6.66 -6.90
N THR A 138 -13.27 -5.53 -6.71
CA THR A 138 -12.72 -4.18 -6.92
C THR A 138 -11.96 -3.69 -5.68
N THR A 139 -11.54 -4.59 -4.81
CA THR A 139 -11.00 -4.28 -3.50
C THR A 139 -9.55 -4.70 -3.38
N GLY A 140 -8.83 -4.03 -2.51
CA GLY A 140 -7.48 -4.40 -2.13
C GLY A 140 -7.22 -4.07 -0.67
N GLY A 141 -6.04 -4.42 -0.19
CA GLY A 141 -5.64 -4.09 1.16
C GLY A 141 -4.35 -4.75 1.58
N VAL A 142 -3.85 -4.31 2.72
CA VAL A 142 -2.71 -4.88 3.42
C VAL A 142 -3.07 -5.16 4.86
N GLY A 143 -2.60 -6.27 5.38
CA GLY A 143 -2.70 -6.59 6.81
C GLY A 143 -1.36 -7.08 7.32
N GLY A 144 -1.00 -6.69 8.54
CA GLY A 144 0.29 -7.03 9.10
C GLY A 144 0.27 -7.25 10.60
N VAL A 145 1.27 -7.99 11.05
CA VAL A 145 1.59 -8.21 12.45
C VAL A 145 3.04 -7.83 12.70
N HIS A 146 3.29 -7.06 13.75
CA HIS A 146 4.63 -6.73 14.21
C HIS A 146 4.76 -7.17 15.66
N LEU A 147 5.66 -8.10 15.88
CA LEU A 147 5.99 -8.71 17.16
C LEU A 147 7.27 -8.06 17.67
N LEU A 148 7.19 -7.31 18.77
CA LEU A 148 8.33 -6.61 19.36
C LEU A 148 8.79 -7.39 20.59
N GLY A 149 10.09 -7.60 20.73
CA GLY A 149 10.65 -8.40 21.81
C GLY A 149 10.26 -9.87 21.69
N LEU A 150 10.57 -10.50 20.54
CA LEU A 150 10.28 -11.90 20.27
C LEU A 150 10.95 -12.84 21.26
N PHE A 151 10.20 -13.84 21.76
CA PHE A 151 10.66 -14.85 22.71
C PHE A 151 11.29 -14.26 23.97
N GLY A 152 10.78 -13.10 24.43
CA GLY A 152 11.30 -12.37 25.57
C GLY A 152 12.64 -11.66 25.32
N GLN A 153 13.07 -11.57 24.05
CA GLN A 153 14.33 -10.92 23.67
C GLN A 153 14.07 -9.48 23.18
N ASP A 154 14.31 -8.47 23.97
CA ASP A 154 14.09 -7.05 23.65
C ASP A 154 14.81 -6.54 22.40
N TRP A 155 15.84 -7.26 21.98
CA TRP A 155 16.65 -6.92 20.82
C TRP A 155 16.14 -7.55 19.50
N LEU A 156 15.10 -8.40 19.54
CA LEU A 156 14.62 -9.14 18.37
C LEU A 156 13.16 -8.79 18.08
N ASP A 157 12.88 -8.31 16.88
CA ASP A 157 11.54 -8.03 16.40
C ASP A 157 11.24 -8.83 15.13
N GLY A 158 9.97 -9.25 14.96
CA GLY A 158 9.48 -9.89 13.76
C GLY A 158 8.29 -9.16 13.16
N ARG A 159 8.24 -9.07 11.83
CA ARG A 159 7.13 -8.47 11.10
C ARG A 159 6.69 -9.40 9.98
N PHE A 160 5.39 -9.55 9.84
CA PHE A 160 4.76 -10.23 8.70
C PHE A 160 3.70 -9.32 8.11
N GLU A 161 3.62 -9.25 6.78
CA GLU A 161 2.59 -8.55 6.04
C GLU A 161 2.05 -9.43 4.91
N TYR A 162 0.78 -9.27 4.65
CA TYR A 162 0.11 -9.78 3.47
C TYR A 162 -0.61 -8.63 2.77
N ALA A 163 -0.27 -8.41 1.51
CA ALA A 163 -0.96 -7.45 0.65
C ALA A 163 -1.65 -8.16 -0.52
N ARG A 164 -2.77 -7.60 -0.92
CA ARG A 164 -3.52 -8.04 -2.10
C ARG A 164 -4.14 -6.85 -2.79
N THR A 165 -4.05 -6.83 -4.13
CA THR A 165 -4.74 -5.90 -4.99
C THR A 165 -5.62 -6.67 -5.97
N SER A 166 -6.72 -6.07 -6.41
CA SER A 166 -7.58 -6.67 -7.43
C SER A 166 -7.26 -6.12 -8.82
N PRO A 167 -7.73 -6.77 -9.88
CA PRO A 167 -7.51 -6.32 -11.25
C PRO A 167 -8.04 -4.93 -11.56
N ILE A 168 -9.05 -4.48 -10.83
CA ILE A 168 -9.79 -3.25 -11.14
C ILE A 168 -9.44 -2.12 -10.16
N SER A 169 -9.03 -2.46 -8.91
CA SER A 169 -8.91 -1.50 -7.81
C SER A 169 -7.92 -0.34 -8.00
N LEU A 170 -7.06 -0.36 -8.99
CA LEU A 170 -6.09 0.69 -9.30
C LEU A 170 -6.12 1.10 -10.78
N ASN A 171 -7.03 0.55 -11.54
CA ASN A 171 -7.25 0.84 -12.95
C ASN A 171 -8.73 1.14 -13.16
N HIS A 172 -9.00 2.21 -13.87
CA HIS A 172 -10.34 2.56 -14.31
C HIS A 172 -10.45 2.38 -15.82
N ASP A 173 -11.60 1.94 -16.32
CA ASP A 173 -11.81 1.72 -17.75
C ASP A 173 -11.71 3.00 -18.58
N GLN A 174 -11.88 4.16 -17.97
CA GLN A 174 -11.83 5.48 -18.60
C GLN A 174 -10.57 6.27 -18.23
N LEU A 175 -10.06 6.14 -17.02
CA LEU A 175 -8.78 6.70 -16.56
C LEU A 175 -7.72 5.59 -16.63
N VAL A 176 -7.42 5.11 -17.83
CA VAL A 176 -6.64 3.90 -18.11
C VAL A 176 -5.29 3.86 -17.42
N SER A 177 -4.63 5.03 -17.27
CA SER A 177 -3.39 5.12 -16.48
C SER A 177 -3.62 4.87 -14.98
N GLY A 178 -4.85 4.97 -14.47
CA GLY A 178 -5.18 4.69 -13.09
C GLY A 178 -4.26 5.39 -12.07
N TYR A 179 -3.93 4.70 -10.98
CA TYR A 179 -3.04 5.18 -9.91
C TYR A 179 -1.54 4.96 -10.25
N TRP A 180 -1.12 5.34 -11.47
CA TRP A 180 0.27 5.30 -11.93
C TRP A 180 0.78 6.71 -12.21
N THR A 181 2.06 6.97 -11.94
CA THR A 181 2.75 8.21 -12.32
C THR A 181 4.20 7.91 -12.67
N ARG A 182 4.67 8.45 -13.80
CA ARG A 182 6.05 8.31 -14.30
C ARG A 182 6.54 6.86 -14.36
N GLY A 183 5.63 5.91 -14.70
CA GLY A 183 5.93 4.48 -14.74
C GLY A 183 5.97 3.79 -13.37
N HIS A 184 5.56 4.48 -12.30
CA HIS A 184 5.48 3.91 -10.95
C HIS A 184 4.02 3.88 -10.46
N VAL A 185 3.68 2.84 -9.72
CA VAL A 185 2.40 2.75 -9.01
C VAL A 185 2.42 3.74 -7.85
N ILE A 186 1.33 4.49 -7.65
CA ILE A 186 1.16 5.42 -6.52
C ILE A 186 0.68 4.69 -5.26
N SER A 187 0.44 3.39 -5.34
CA SER A 187 0.00 2.54 -4.23
C SER A 187 1.03 1.46 -3.90
N ASP A 188 0.58 0.27 -3.51
CA ASP A 188 1.46 -0.86 -3.25
C ASP A 188 2.27 -1.25 -4.49
N PHE A 189 3.54 -1.67 -4.31
CA PHE A 189 4.47 -2.00 -5.39
C PHE A 189 4.02 -3.18 -6.28
N ILE A 190 3.13 -4.05 -5.78
CA ILE A 190 2.55 -5.15 -6.57
C ILE A 190 1.59 -4.65 -7.67
N GLY A 191 1.22 -3.36 -7.66
CA GLY A 191 0.31 -2.79 -8.64
C GLY A 191 -1.08 -3.42 -8.58
N THR A 192 -1.70 -3.59 -9.75
CA THR A 192 -3.00 -4.25 -9.88
C THR A 192 -2.86 -5.75 -9.97
N ASP A 193 -3.85 -6.49 -9.47
CA ASP A 193 -3.97 -7.95 -9.58
C ASP A 193 -2.78 -8.70 -8.99
N GLY A 194 -2.38 -8.33 -7.79
CA GLY A 194 -1.23 -8.88 -7.12
C GLY A 194 -1.51 -9.47 -5.75
N ARG A 195 -0.58 -10.27 -5.28
CA ARG A 195 -0.47 -10.74 -3.90
C ARG A 195 0.97 -10.67 -3.49
N ASP A 196 1.22 -10.20 -2.26
CA ASP A 196 2.54 -10.15 -1.66
C ASP A 196 2.52 -10.71 -0.24
N TYR A 197 3.57 -11.42 0.10
CA TYR A 197 3.86 -11.94 1.42
C TYR A 197 5.23 -11.44 1.81
N PHE A 198 5.30 -10.63 2.84
CA PHE A 198 6.52 -10.04 3.34
C PHE A 198 6.80 -10.49 4.77
N TRP A 199 8.04 -10.87 5.03
CA TRP A 199 8.58 -11.20 6.35
C TRP A 199 9.83 -10.38 6.60
N ARG A 200 9.94 -9.87 7.82
CA ARG A 200 11.12 -9.18 8.27
C ARG A 200 11.48 -9.62 9.68
N LEU A 201 12.76 -9.91 9.88
CA LEU A 201 13.36 -10.07 11.19
C LEU A 201 14.35 -8.93 11.42
N THR A 202 14.22 -8.23 12.55
CA THR A 202 15.10 -7.12 12.89
C THR A 202 15.78 -7.40 14.23
N SER A 203 17.11 -7.31 14.25
CA SER A 203 17.92 -7.50 15.44
C SER A 203 18.66 -6.23 15.81
N ARG A 204 18.57 -5.81 17.07
CA ARG A 204 19.33 -4.69 17.66
C ARG A 204 20.48 -5.26 18.50
N PHE A 205 21.58 -5.62 17.86
CA PHE A 205 22.75 -6.22 18.53
C PHE A 205 23.37 -5.29 19.57
N THR A 206 23.37 -3.99 19.32
CA THR A 206 23.78 -2.95 20.26
C THR A 206 22.87 -1.73 20.12
N PRO A 207 22.92 -0.73 21.02
CA PRO A 207 22.17 0.51 20.85
C PRO A 207 22.48 1.25 19.53
N ASN A 208 23.62 0.95 18.91
CA ASN A 208 24.11 1.60 17.71
C ASN A 208 24.07 0.71 16.46
N LEU A 209 23.87 -0.61 16.60
CA LEU A 209 23.89 -1.55 15.48
C LEU A 209 22.57 -2.30 15.38
N MET A 210 21.91 -2.13 14.24
CA MET A 210 20.71 -2.85 13.87
C MET A 210 20.92 -3.57 12.55
N VAL A 211 20.46 -4.80 12.47
CA VAL A 211 20.48 -5.64 11.26
C VAL A 211 19.06 -6.10 10.96
N GLY A 212 18.64 -5.99 9.71
CA GLY A 212 17.38 -6.50 9.18
C GLY A 212 17.61 -7.63 8.20
N LEU A 213 16.72 -8.62 8.22
CA LEU A 213 16.63 -9.68 7.22
C LEU A 213 15.20 -9.64 6.64
N ASP A 214 15.09 -9.56 5.32
CA ASP A 214 13.83 -9.52 4.60
C ASP A 214 13.67 -10.78 3.73
N LEU A 215 12.43 -11.24 3.61
CA LEU A 215 11.99 -12.21 2.62
C LEU A 215 10.67 -11.74 2.06
N ASP A 216 10.54 -11.68 0.73
CA ASP A 216 9.30 -11.34 0.07
C ASP A 216 8.91 -12.35 -1.01
N ARG A 217 7.63 -12.55 -1.22
CA ARG A 217 7.11 -13.38 -2.30
C ARG A 217 5.89 -12.70 -2.91
N ALA A 218 6.05 -12.19 -4.13
CA ALA A 218 4.96 -11.56 -4.88
C ALA A 218 4.53 -12.41 -6.08
N VAL A 219 3.22 -12.36 -6.37
CA VAL A 219 2.61 -12.91 -7.60
C VAL A 219 1.72 -11.82 -8.17
N ILE A 220 1.99 -11.39 -9.40
CA ILE A 220 1.28 -10.30 -10.08
C ILE A 220 0.62 -10.86 -11.34
N GLY A 221 -0.59 -10.35 -11.67
CA GLY A 221 -1.36 -10.87 -12.80
C GLY A 221 -1.99 -12.23 -12.49
N SER A 222 -2.64 -12.37 -11.32
CA SER A 222 -3.25 -13.63 -10.88
C SER A 222 -4.53 -13.98 -11.61
N THR A 223 -5.19 -12.99 -12.24
CA THR A 223 -6.37 -13.19 -13.07
C THR A 223 -6.07 -12.86 -14.54
N VAL A 224 -6.23 -13.84 -15.41
CA VAL A 224 -5.86 -13.79 -16.84
C VAL A 224 -6.57 -12.68 -17.62
N LYS A 225 -7.61 -12.07 -17.06
CA LYS A 225 -8.49 -11.15 -17.79
C LYS A 225 -7.83 -9.81 -18.16
N ASN A 226 -6.94 -9.31 -17.33
CA ASN A 226 -6.32 -7.98 -17.49
C ASN A 226 -4.87 -8.05 -17.97
N PHE A 227 -4.23 -9.22 -17.84
CA PHE A 227 -2.87 -9.44 -18.30
C PHE A 227 -2.84 -10.63 -19.25
N PRO A 228 -2.73 -10.43 -20.58
CA PRO A 228 -2.75 -11.50 -21.56
C PRO A 228 -1.52 -12.43 -21.54
N GLY A 229 -0.61 -12.22 -20.60
CA GLY A 229 0.61 -12.99 -20.40
C GLY A 229 0.56 -13.94 -19.19
N PRO A 230 1.65 -14.66 -18.93
CA PRO A 230 1.78 -15.47 -17.73
C PRO A 230 1.90 -14.58 -16.49
N GLN A 231 1.57 -15.15 -15.33
CA GLN A 231 1.81 -14.46 -14.05
C GLN A 231 3.30 -14.15 -13.87
N GLN A 232 3.61 -12.93 -13.47
CA GLN A 232 4.93 -12.60 -12.96
C GLN A 232 5.04 -13.08 -11.52
N LYS A 233 6.10 -13.83 -11.20
CA LYS A 233 6.39 -14.30 -9.84
C LYS A 233 7.73 -13.73 -9.41
N ARG A 234 7.79 -13.22 -8.20
CA ARG A 234 9.00 -12.71 -7.58
C ARG A 234 9.22 -13.41 -6.24
N LEU A 235 10.44 -13.90 -6.02
CA LEU A 235 10.91 -14.33 -4.71
C LEU A 235 12.13 -13.48 -4.39
N GLY A 236 12.02 -12.64 -3.39
CA GLY A 236 13.05 -11.70 -2.97
C GLY A 236 13.57 -11.99 -1.58
N GLY A 237 14.75 -11.51 -1.29
CA GLY A 237 15.34 -11.52 0.04
C GLY A 237 16.38 -10.43 0.17
N GLY A 238 16.64 -10.02 1.40
CA GLY A 238 17.57 -8.95 1.65
C GLY A 238 18.16 -8.93 3.03
N ILE A 239 19.26 -8.22 3.13
CA ILE A 239 19.90 -7.87 4.40
C ILE A 239 20.14 -6.38 4.41
N ASP A 240 19.87 -5.73 5.54
CA ASP A 240 20.26 -4.37 5.78
C ASP A 240 20.99 -4.22 7.13
N LEU A 241 21.80 -3.20 7.20
CA LEU A 241 22.57 -2.83 8.37
C LEU A 241 22.46 -1.32 8.58
N SER A 242 22.11 -0.94 9.81
CA SER A 242 22.14 0.45 10.26
C SER A 242 23.14 0.56 11.40
N TYR A 243 24.13 1.43 11.25
CA TYR A 243 25.12 1.66 12.29
C TYR A 243 25.28 3.15 12.57
N ARG A 244 25.14 3.53 13.86
CA ARG A 244 25.36 4.90 14.35
C ARG A 244 26.75 5.00 15.00
N PHE A 245 27.53 6.00 14.56
CA PHE A 245 28.84 6.25 15.11
C PHE A 245 29.04 7.74 15.44
N TRP A 246 29.89 8.03 16.42
CA TRP A 246 30.17 9.38 16.89
C TRP A 246 28.94 10.25 17.19
N GLU A 247 27.83 9.61 17.65
CA GLU A 247 26.57 10.27 18.04
C GLU A 247 25.87 11.09 16.92
N ARG A 248 26.55 11.40 15.83
CA ARG A 248 26.11 12.31 14.76
C ARG A 248 26.05 11.69 13.37
N TYR A 249 26.64 10.55 13.17
CA TYR A 249 26.69 9.92 11.86
C TYR A 249 25.99 8.57 11.89
N SER A 250 25.27 8.28 10.85
CA SER A 250 24.74 6.94 10.65
C SER A 250 25.03 6.45 9.24
N VAL A 251 25.42 5.19 9.13
CA VAL A 251 25.55 4.47 7.87
C VAL A 251 24.38 3.50 7.77
N PHE A 252 23.73 3.48 6.62
CA PHE A 252 22.80 2.43 6.22
C PHE A 252 23.36 1.73 5.00
N ALA A 253 23.44 0.41 5.05
CA ALA A 253 23.82 -0.46 3.94
C ALA A 253 22.74 -1.50 3.72
N GLN A 254 22.34 -1.72 2.47
CA GLN A 254 21.33 -2.70 2.11
C GLN A 254 21.75 -3.46 0.87
N TYR A 255 21.51 -4.75 0.86
CA TYR A 255 21.59 -5.61 -0.29
C TYR A 255 20.29 -6.37 -0.44
N LEU A 256 19.64 -6.25 -1.60
CA LEU A 256 18.44 -7.00 -1.96
C LEU A 256 18.75 -7.83 -3.21
N MET A 257 18.20 -9.02 -3.26
CA MET A 257 18.19 -9.88 -4.44
C MET A 257 16.79 -10.42 -4.69
N SER A 258 16.43 -10.61 -5.96
CA SER A 258 15.14 -11.18 -6.34
C SER A 258 15.29 -12.11 -7.54
N ASP A 259 14.70 -13.29 -7.47
CA ASP A 259 14.43 -14.15 -8.63
C ASP A 259 13.07 -13.78 -9.19
N VAL A 260 13.04 -13.32 -10.44
CA VAL A 260 11.82 -12.88 -11.12
C VAL A 260 11.54 -13.80 -12.29
N LYS A 261 10.36 -14.41 -12.30
CA LYS A 261 9.87 -15.25 -13.39
C LYS A 261 8.86 -14.48 -14.22
N ASN A 262 8.94 -14.63 -15.55
CA ASN A 262 8.07 -13.96 -16.53
C ASN A 262 8.03 -12.43 -16.33
N ARG A 263 9.21 -11.79 -16.30
CA ARG A 263 9.32 -10.32 -16.15
C ARG A 263 8.46 -9.60 -17.19
N GLN A 264 7.77 -8.55 -16.75
CA GLN A 264 6.85 -7.80 -17.62
C GLN A 264 5.81 -8.71 -18.33
N PHE A 265 5.40 -9.80 -17.68
CA PHE A 265 4.43 -10.78 -18.20
C PHE A 265 4.86 -11.45 -19.51
N ARG A 266 6.17 -11.53 -19.79
CA ARG A 266 6.70 -12.21 -20.97
C ARG A 266 7.07 -13.65 -20.61
N PRO A 267 6.52 -14.66 -21.33
CA PRO A 267 6.82 -16.07 -21.07
C PRO A 267 8.33 -16.34 -21.16
N GLY A 268 8.91 -16.93 -20.10
CA GLY A 268 10.33 -17.32 -20.09
C GLY A 268 11.33 -16.16 -19.96
N ASP A 269 10.88 -14.92 -19.81
CA ASP A 269 11.77 -13.80 -19.44
C ASP A 269 12.03 -13.85 -17.92
N ASP A 270 12.95 -14.73 -17.54
CA ASP A 270 13.35 -14.95 -16.16
C ASP A 270 14.68 -14.24 -15.87
N GLY A 271 14.89 -13.83 -14.63
CA GLY A 271 16.17 -13.25 -14.26
C GLY A 271 16.28 -12.87 -12.80
N PHE A 272 17.52 -12.62 -12.40
CA PHE A 272 17.86 -12.13 -11.09
C PHE A 272 18.03 -10.60 -11.13
N GLU A 273 17.51 -9.96 -10.11
CA GLU A 273 17.68 -8.53 -9.87
C GLU A 273 18.46 -8.34 -8.58
N HIS A 274 19.37 -7.35 -8.57
CA HIS A 274 20.17 -7.00 -7.41
C HIS A 274 20.09 -5.50 -7.17
N LEU A 275 19.97 -5.12 -5.90
CA LEU A 275 20.03 -3.72 -5.49
C LEU A 275 21.01 -3.60 -4.32
N VAL A 276 21.95 -2.68 -4.47
CA VAL A 276 22.84 -2.25 -3.40
C VAL A 276 22.55 -0.81 -3.08
N ARG A 277 22.33 -0.49 -1.82
CA ARG A 277 22.10 0.86 -1.32
C ARG A 277 23.08 1.16 -0.20
N LEU A 278 23.74 2.31 -0.28
CA LEU A 278 24.62 2.82 0.77
C LEU A 278 24.27 4.26 1.04
N GLU A 279 24.01 4.60 2.29
CA GLU A 279 23.68 5.95 2.74
C GLU A 279 24.55 6.34 3.92
N LEU A 280 25.06 7.57 3.86
CA LEU A 280 25.71 8.23 5.00
C LEU A 280 24.88 9.45 5.37
N THR A 281 24.39 9.48 6.58
CA THR A 281 23.54 10.57 7.08
C THR A 281 24.26 11.30 8.21
N ARG A 282 24.24 12.65 8.14
CA ARG A 282 24.64 13.56 9.20
C ARG A 282 23.50 14.53 9.48
N PRO A 283 22.88 14.54 10.66
CA PRO A 283 21.88 15.54 11.00
C PRO A 283 22.57 16.93 11.12
N PHE A 284 22.04 17.92 10.41
CA PHE A 284 22.37 19.32 10.62
C PHE A 284 21.57 19.82 11.83
N ARG A 285 22.24 20.47 12.76
CA ARG A 285 21.63 21.20 13.86
C ARG A 285 21.39 22.63 13.46
#